data_64ea4d4fba5c7af83d2147bc9bd61600
#
_entry.id   64ea4d4fba5c7af83d2147bc9bd61600
#
_cell.length_a   1.000
_cell.length_b   1.000
_cell.length_c   1.000
_cell.angle_alpha   90.00
_cell.angle_beta   90.00
_cell.angle_gamma   90.00
#
_symmetry.space_group_name_H-M   'P 1'
#
loop_
_entity.id
_entity.type
_entity.pdbx_description
1 polymer ?
#
loop_
_entity_poly.entity_id
_entity_poly.type
_entity_poly.pdbx_seq_one_letter_code
_entity_poly.pdbx_strand_id
1 'polypeptide(L)'
;IKGDPHVSKAVIDFDKCIGCGQCDEICPQGAIRYHKVKRQRCIGCGRCAKVCPKKAISYISEPKELSEILPPLIEMGIDCIELHAMNGAGDEIKRNWDFIKNNFSGMLSICTSRGELSDRGLIELVKEMIDGLEPYRVIVQADGFPMSGGKDDYKTTLQAVATAEIVQNAKLPVYIMLSGGTNSKTAELAKMCGIEYHGIAVGSYARKIVGKSNFGNDFP
;
A
#
# COMPACT_ATOMS: atom_id res chain seq x y z
N ILE A 1 0.01 -2.86 -4.79
CA ILE A 1 0.94 -2.61 -5.92
C ILE A 1 0.90 -1.12 -6.21
N LYS A 2 2.04 -0.48 -6.22
CA LYS A 2 2.20 0.93 -6.52
C LYS A 2 3.29 1.08 -7.58
N GLY A 3 2.89 1.55 -8.76
CA GLY A 3 3.79 1.64 -9.89
C GLY A 3 4.24 0.28 -10.42
N ASP A 4 5.26 0.27 -11.28
CA ASP A 4 5.86 -0.98 -11.73
C ASP A 4 6.50 -1.73 -10.55
N PRO A 5 6.28 -3.03 -10.44
CA PRO A 5 6.79 -3.80 -9.33
C PRO A 5 8.32 -3.75 -9.26
N HIS A 6 8.83 -3.60 -8.08
CA HIS A 6 10.26 -3.64 -7.84
C HIS A 6 10.56 -4.25 -6.46
N VAL A 7 11.72 -4.82 -6.32
CA VAL A 7 12.22 -5.34 -5.05
C VAL A 7 13.48 -4.58 -4.64
N SER A 8 13.53 -4.17 -3.39
CA SER A 8 14.72 -3.54 -2.82
C SER A 8 15.69 -4.59 -2.30
N LYS A 9 16.95 -4.50 -2.67
CA LYS A 9 18.02 -5.38 -2.21
C LYS A 9 19.11 -4.57 -1.54
N ALA A 10 19.55 -5.03 -0.37
CA ALA A 10 20.64 -4.38 0.35
C ALA A 10 21.96 -4.55 -0.40
N VAL A 11 22.79 -3.51 -0.34
CA VAL A 11 24.16 -3.48 -0.85
C VAL A 11 25.06 -2.92 0.24
N ILE A 12 26.21 -3.54 0.46
CA ILE A 12 27.19 -3.11 1.45
C ILE A 12 28.33 -2.38 0.72
N ASP A 13 28.56 -1.14 1.13
CA ASP A 13 29.71 -0.34 0.72
C ASP A 13 30.95 -0.80 1.52
N PHE A 14 31.85 -1.51 0.86
CA PHE A 14 33.02 -2.08 1.50
C PHE A 14 34.04 -1.04 1.97
N ASP A 15 34.05 0.14 1.36
CA ASP A 15 34.95 1.23 1.76
C ASP A 15 34.51 1.84 3.10
N LYS A 16 33.24 1.77 3.42
CA LYS A 16 32.68 2.23 4.70
C LYS A 16 32.52 1.13 5.74
N CYS A 17 32.50 -0.12 5.31
CA CYS A 17 32.20 -1.25 6.16
C CYS A 17 33.38 -1.60 7.06
N ILE A 18 33.16 -1.58 8.38
CA ILE A 18 34.18 -1.92 9.41
C ILE A 18 34.12 -3.39 9.86
N GLY A 19 33.28 -4.20 9.25
CA GLY A 19 33.20 -5.62 9.56
C GLY A 19 32.59 -5.98 10.92
N CYS A 20 31.75 -5.12 11.52
CA CYS A 20 31.24 -5.31 12.89
C CYS A 20 30.22 -6.46 13.07
N GLY A 21 29.67 -7.01 11.98
CA GLY A 21 28.71 -8.15 12.01
C GLY A 21 27.27 -7.82 12.38
N GLN A 22 26.95 -6.65 12.91
CA GLN A 22 25.60 -6.30 13.39
C GLN A 22 24.49 -6.50 12.34
N CYS A 23 24.81 -6.27 11.06
CA CYS A 23 23.87 -6.48 9.97
C CYS A 23 23.57 -7.95 9.69
N ASP A 24 24.51 -8.84 9.99
CA ASP A 24 24.34 -10.30 9.88
C ASP A 24 23.39 -10.80 10.98
N GLU A 25 23.67 -10.39 12.24
CA GLU A 25 22.90 -10.79 13.42
C GLU A 25 21.42 -10.35 13.34
N ILE A 26 21.15 -9.12 12.85
CA ILE A 26 19.78 -8.56 12.78
C ILE A 26 18.97 -9.05 11.60
N CYS A 27 19.57 -9.74 10.64
CA CYS A 27 18.88 -10.11 9.40
C CYS A 27 17.93 -11.30 9.61
N PRO A 28 16.58 -11.09 9.57
CA PRO A 28 15.62 -12.16 9.84
C PRO A 28 15.62 -13.26 8.77
N GLN A 29 16.17 -12.98 7.60
CA GLN A 29 16.26 -13.91 6.47
C GLN A 29 17.64 -14.59 6.36
N GLY A 30 18.59 -14.30 7.26
CA GLY A 30 19.96 -14.76 7.10
C GLY A 30 20.57 -14.42 5.73
N ALA A 31 20.13 -13.26 5.19
CA ALA A 31 20.55 -12.82 3.86
C ALA A 31 21.95 -12.19 3.85
N ILE A 32 22.49 -11.85 5.01
CA ILE A 32 23.83 -11.25 5.14
C ILE A 32 24.71 -12.23 5.90
N ARG A 33 25.86 -12.54 5.32
CA ARG A 33 26.93 -13.32 5.99
C ARG A 33 28.29 -12.84 5.53
N TYR A 34 29.22 -12.70 6.47
CA TYR A 34 30.59 -12.27 6.19
C TYR A 34 30.62 -11.02 5.29
N HIS A 35 29.77 -10.03 5.60
CA HIS A 35 29.65 -8.75 4.88
C HIS A 35 29.20 -8.91 3.42
N LYS A 36 28.65 -10.08 3.03
CA LYS A 36 28.07 -10.33 1.70
C LYS A 36 26.57 -10.51 1.79
N VAL A 37 25.85 -9.87 0.87
CA VAL A 37 24.39 -10.00 0.76
C VAL A 37 24.02 -11.09 -0.24
N LYS A 38 23.31 -12.11 0.22
CA LYS A 38 22.64 -13.09 -0.64
C LYS A 38 21.34 -12.46 -1.15
N ARG A 39 21.37 -11.90 -2.36
CA ARG A 39 20.26 -11.14 -2.94
C ARG A 39 18.95 -11.91 -2.96
N GLN A 40 18.98 -13.21 -3.24
CA GLN A 40 17.78 -14.07 -3.30
C GLN A 40 17.05 -14.15 -1.95
N ARG A 41 17.76 -14.02 -0.83
CA ARG A 41 17.19 -14.02 0.51
C ARG A 41 16.81 -12.63 1.04
N CYS A 42 17.35 -11.57 0.42
CA CYS A 42 17.11 -10.21 0.89
C CYS A 42 15.70 -9.76 0.52
N ILE A 43 14.90 -9.39 1.51
CA ILE A 43 13.53 -8.86 1.34
C ILE A 43 13.47 -7.32 1.45
N GLY A 44 14.60 -6.62 1.53
CA GLY A 44 14.63 -5.16 1.59
C GLY A 44 14.05 -4.53 2.86
N CYS A 45 13.94 -5.26 3.97
CA CYS A 45 13.23 -4.83 5.19
C CYS A 45 13.89 -3.65 5.95
N GLY A 46 15.08 -3.23 5.60
CA GLY A 46 15.75 -2.07 6.17
C GLY A 46 16.47 -2.28 7.51
N ARG A 47 16.30 -3.40 8.19
CA ARG A 47 16.86 -3.62 9.54
C ARG A 47 18.39 -3.48 9.60
N CYS A 48 19.10 -4.03 8.61
CA CYS A 48 20.55 -3.98 8.54
C CYS A 48 21.10 -2.55 8.40
N ALA A 49 20.44 -1.69 7.63
CA ALA A 49 20.85 -0.31 7.49
C ALA A 49 20.64 0.50 8.78
N LYS A 50 19.58 0.19 9.54
CA LYS A 50 19.26 0.88 10.80
C LYS A 50 20.32 0.64 11.88
N VAL A 51 20.92 -0.56 11.93
CA VAL A 51 21.92 -0.92 12.93
C VAL A 51 23.35 -0.63 12.48
N CYS A 52 23.57 -0.25 11.22
CA CYS A 52 24.92 -0.02 10.71
C CYS A 52 25.53 1.29 11.26
N PRO A 53 26.56 1.25 12.12
CA PRO A 53 27.11 2.45 12.73
C PRO A 53 27.84 3.34 11.72
N LYS A 54 28.29 2.78 10.60
CA LYS A 54 29.00 3.49 9.53
C LYS A 54 28.10 3.85 8.34
N LYS A 55 26.79 3.55 8.43
CA LYS A 55 25.85 3.78 7.32
C LYS A 55 26.36 3.20 5.98
N ALA A 56 27.04 2.06 6.06
CA ALA A 56 27.64 1.37 4.91
C ALA A 56 26.62 0.57 4.09
N ILE A 57 25.32 0.59 4.42
CA ILE A 57 24.30 -0.19 3.74
C ILE A 57 23.33 0.73 3.01
N SER A 58 23.25 0.56 1.72
CA SER A 58 22.30 1.17 0.82
C SER A 58 21.38 0.11 0.19
N TYR A 59 20.45 0.55 -0.67
CA TYR A 59 19.55 -0.34 -1.38
C TYR A 59 19.56 -0.03 -2.86
N ILE A 60 19.51 -1.08 -3.66
CA ILE A 60 19.23 -0.98 -5.08
C ILE A 60 17.83 -1.51 -5.34
N SER A 61 17.13 -0.87 -6.26
CA SER A 61 15.82 -1.29 -6.74
C SER A 61 16.01 -2.16 -7.97
N GLU A 62 15.45 -3.36 -7.94
CA GLU A 62 15.45 -4.28 -9.09
C GLU A 62 14.00 -4.36 -9.60
N PRO A 63 13.75 -3.99 -10.88
CA PRO A 63 12.42 -4.13 -11.45
C PRO A 63 12.01 -5.60 -11.47
N LYS A 64 10.73 -5.85 -11.34
CA LYS A 64 10.10 -7.16 -11.42
C LYS A 64 8.83 -7.08 -12.23
N GLU A 65 8.59 -8.09 -13.04
CA GLU A 65 7.33 -8.19 -13.76
C GLU A 65 6.22 -8.77 -12.87
N LEU A 66 4.99 -8.30 -13.05
CA LEU A 66 3.83 -8.86 -12.34
C LEU A 66 3.66 -10.35 -12.61
N SER A 67 4.01 -10.80 -13.81
CA SER A 67 4.01 -12.21 -14.22
C SER A 67 4.95 -13.09 -13.39
N GLU A 68 5.99 -12.51 -12.79
CA GLU A 68 6.89 -13.24 -11.88
C GLU A 68 6.40 -13.23 -10.43
N ILE A 69 5.70 -12.15 -10.03
CA ILE A 69 5.33 -11.90 -8.63
C ILE A 69 3.96 -12.48 -8.29
N LEU A 70 2.99 -12.33 -9.19
CA LEU A 70 1.60 -12.63 -8.91
C LEU A 70 1.32 -14.14 -8.74
N PRO A 71 1.83 -15.05 -9.59
CA PRO A 71 1.54 -16.47 -9.45
C PRO A 71 1.89 -17.07 -8.08
N PRO A 72 3.11 -16.86 -7.54
CA PRO A 72 3.44 -17.42 -6.22
C PRO A 72 2.62 -16.80 -5.08
N LEU A 73 2.15 -15.56 -5.21
CA LEU A 73 1.26 -14.94 -4.21
C LEU A 73 -0.13 -15.58 -4.25
N ILE A 74 -0.65 -15.85 -5.46
CA ILE A 74 -1.92 -16.56 -5.63
C ILE A 74 -1.85 -17.98 -5.05
N GLU A 75 -0.76 -18.71 -5.30
CA GLU A 75 -0.52 -20.04 -4.73
C GLU A 75 -0.45 -20.02 -3.20
N MET A 76 -0.01 -18.91 -2.59
CA MET A 76 -0.03 -18.71 -1.15
C MET A 76 -1.44 -18.45 -0.58
N GLY A 77 -2.46 -18.30 -1.43
CA GLY A 77 -3.86 -18.12 -1.02
C GLY A 77 -4.20 -16.69 -0.60
N ILE A 78 -3.69 -15.68 -1.31
CA ILE A 78 -4.11 -14.28 -1.06
C ILE A 78 -5.57 -14.08 -1.45
N ASP A 79 -6.32 -13.31 -0.66
CA ASP A 79 -7.75 -13.05 -0.87
C ASP A 79 -8.03 -11.79 -1.65
N CYS A 80 -7.13 -10.80 -1.58
CA CYS A 80 -7.31 -9.49 -2.19
C CYS A 80 -6.01 -8.91 -2.75
N ILE A 81 -6.12 -8.21 -3.87
CA ILE A 81 -5.02 -7.43 -4.44
C ILE A 81 -5.44 -5.97 -4.54
N GLU A 82 -4.62 -5.09 -3.98
CA GLU A 82 -4.81 -3.64 -4.07
C GLU A 82 -3.86 -3.05 -5.12
N LEU A 83 -4.40 -2.19 -5.98
CA LEU A 83 -3.65 -1.33 -6.89
C LEU A 83 -3.81 0.14 -6.50
N HIS A 84 -2.69 0.84 -6.34
CA HIS A 84 -2.69 2.28 -6.13
C HIS A 84 -2.82 3.03 -7.46
N ALA A 85 -3.98 3.65 -7.68
CA ALA A 85 -4.29 4.47 -8.85
C ALA A 85 -4.34 5.98 -8.49
N MET A 86 -3.38 6.43 -7.66
CA MET A 86 -3.40 7.78 -7.08
C MET A 86 -3.15 8.90 -8.10
N ASN A 87 -2.36 8.63 -9.13
CA ASN A 87 -1.90 9.66 -10.08
C ASN A 87 -2.66 9.57 -11.43
N GLY A 88 -3.90 9.11 -11.38
CA GLY A 88 -4.71 8.95 -12.59
C GLY A 88 -4.45 7.63 -13.33
N ALA A 89 -5.10 7.46 -14.47
CA ALA A 89 -4.99 6.26 -15.31
C ALA A 89 -3.81 6.37 -16.26
N GLY A 90 -2.58 6.38 -15.73
CA GLY A 90 -1.40 6.21 -16.56
C GLY A 90 -1.38 4.82 -17.22
N ASP A 91 -0.74 4.70 -18.38
CA ASP A 91 -0.65 3.42 -19.13
C ASP A 91 -0.10 2.27 -18.28
N GLU A 92 0.75 2.58 -17.32
CA GLU A 92 1.30 1.63 -16.36
C GLU A 92 0.23 1.06 -15.42
N ILE A 93 -0.61 1.92 -14.83
CA ILE A 93 -1.70 1.52 -13.95
C ILE A 93 -2.68 0.62 -14.70
N LYS A 94 -3.02 1.01 -15.93
CA LYS A 94 -3.92 0.25 -16.79
C LYS A 94 -3.36 -1.13 -17.14
N ARG A 95 -2.10 -1.21 -17.59
CA ARG A 95 -1.43 -2.50 -17.89
C ARG A 95 -1.40 -3.42 -16.67
N ASN A 96 -1.02 -2.88 -15.51
CA ASN A 96 -0.94 -3.64 -14.26
C ASN A 96 -2.32 -4.12 -13.82
N TRP A 97 -3.34 -3.27 -13.95
CA TRP A 97 -4.73 -3.63 -13.62
C TRP A 97 -5.27 -4.73 -14.54
N ASP A 98 -5.10 -4.58 -15.84
CA ASP A 98 -5.54 -5.58 -16.81
C ASP A 98 -4.85 -6.92 -16.58
N PHE A 99 -3.55 -6.91 -16.27
CA PHE A 99 -2.84 -8.13 -15.91
C PHE A 99 -3.42 -8.79 -14.65
N ILE A 100 -3.64 -8.01 -13.58
CA ILE A 100 -4.21 -8.51 -12.33
C ILE A 100 -5.61 -9.06 -12.55
N LYS A 101 -6.49 -8.29 -13.20
CA LYS A 101 -7.88 -8.64 -13.50
C LYS A 101 -8.01 -9.97 -14.24
N ASN A 102 -7.10 -10.23 -15.16
CA ASN A 102 -7.12 -11.43 -16.00
C ASN A 102 -6.47 -12.67 -15.34
N ASN A 103 -5.67 -12.49 -14.29
CA ASN A 103 -4.91 -13.57 -13.67
C ASN A 103 -5.29 -13.85 -12.21
N PHE A 104 -6.19 -13.08 -11.62
CA PHE A 104 -6.63 -13.24 -10.24
C PHE A 104 -8.14 -13.20 -10.14
N SER A 105 -8.74 -14.19 -9.48
CA SER A 105 -10.20 -14.35 -9.34
C SER A 105 -10.74 -13.81 -8.02
N GLY A 106 -9.89 -13.44 -7.06
CA GLY A 106 -10.29 -12.92 -5.75
C GLY A 106 -10.72 -11.45 -5.79
N MET A 107 -10.88 -10.88 -4.61
CA MET A 107 -11.29 -9.48 -4.43
C MET A 107 -10.21 -8.52 -4.95
N LEU A 108 -10.63 -7.48 -5.64
CA LEU A 108 -9.75 -6.43 -6.13
C LEU A 108 -9.99 -5.13 -5.36
N SER A 109 -8.97 -4.32 -5.22
CA SER A 109 -9.08 -3.01 -4.56
C SER A 109 -8.34 -1.93 -5.35
N ILE A 110 -8.99 -0.78 -5.49
CA ILE A 110 -8.44 0.41 -6.14
C ILE A 110 -8.28 1.48 -5.08
N CYS A 111 -7.05 1.91 -4.84
CA CYS A 111 -6.75 3.05 -3.98
C CYS A 111 -6.70 4.32 -4.83
N THR A 112 -7.62 5.24 -4.61
CA THR A 112 -7.73 6.48 -5.39
C THR A 112 -8.13 7.68 -4.53
N SER A 113 -7.81 8.89 -4.98
CA SER A 113 -8.13 10.14 -4.29
C SER A 113 -8.51 11.25 -5.27
N ARG A 114 -9.06 12.33 -4.73
CA ARG A 114 -9.35 13.57 -5.48
C ARG A 114 -8.11 14.40 -5.83
N GLY A 115 -6.92 14.01 -5.39
CA GLY A 115 -5.74 14.89 -5.42
C GLY A 115 -5.37 15.43 -6.80
N GLU A 116 -5.55 14.62 -7.85
CA GLU A 116 -5.16 14.97 -9.22
C GLU A 116 -6.27 14.74 -10.26
N LEU A 117 -7.43 14.22 -9.82
CA LEU A 117 -8.57 13.94 -10.69
C LEU A 117 -9.74 14.85 -10.34
N SER A 118 -10.44 15.32 -11.37
CA SER A 118 -11.78 15.89 -11.18
C SER A 118 -12.76 14.81 -10.73
N ASP A 119 -13.89 15.19 -10.14
CA ASP A 119 -14.93 14.25 -9.72
C ASP A 119 -15.38 13.36 -10.89
N ARG A 120 -15.54 13.94 -12.08
CA ARG A 120 -15.85 13.21 -13.30
C ARG A 120 -14.74 12.25 -13.70
N GLY A 121 -13.48 12.69 -13.66
CA GLY A 121 -12.33 11.86 -14.00
C GLY A 121 -12.18 10.68 -13.04
N LEU A 122 -12.47 10.86 -11.75
CA LEU A 122 -12.46 9.79 -10.77
C LEU A 122 -13.54 8.74 -11.08
N ILE A 123 -14.75 9.18 -11.44
CA ILE A 123 -15.85 8.27 -11.79
C ILE A 123 -15.52 7.51 -13.08
N GLU A 124 -14.98 8.17 -14.09
CA GLU A 124 -14.56 7.55 -15.35
C GLU A 124 -13.45 6.52 -15.12
N LEU A 125 -12.46 6.83 -14.31
CA LEU A 125 -11.42 5.88 -13.90
C LEU A 125 -12.02 4.63 -13.25
N VAL A 126 -12.89 4.80 -12.24
CA VAL A 126 -13.50 3.65 -11.56
C VAL A 126 -14.33 2.82 -12.51
N LYS A 127 -15.12 3.45 -13.41
CA LYS A 127 -15.89 2.74 -14.43
C LYS A 127 -15.02 1.90 -15.36
N GLU A 128 -13.91 2.47 -15.83
CA GLU A 128 -12.96 1.75 -16.69
C GLU A 128 -12.36 0.54 -15.95
N MET A 129 -11.99 0.73 -14.68
CA MET A 129 -11.38 -0.34 -13.90
C MET A 129 -12.33 -1.48 -13.54
N ILE A 130 -13.63 -1.22 -13.38
CA ILE A 130 -14.61 -2.27 -13.08
C ILE A 130 -15.20 -2.92 -14.33
N ASP A 131 -14.90 -2.38 -15.52
CA ASP A 131 -15.45 -2.90 -16.77
C ASP A 131 -15.08 -4.38 -16.99
N GLY A 132 -16.08 -5.18 -17.34
CA GLY A 132 -15.95 -6.62 -17.51
C GLY A 132 -15.78 -7.43 -16.22
N LEU A 133 -15.95 -6.83 -15.04
CA LEU A 133 -15.92 -7.52 -13.76
C LEU A 133 -17.33 -7.75 -13.21
N GLU A 134 -17.49 -8.82 -12.42
CA GLU A 134 -18.74 -9.08 -11.70
C GLU A 134 -19.06 -7.95 -10.71
N PRO A 135 -20.34 -7.63 -10.48
CA PRO A 135 -20.76 -6.64 -9.50
C PRO A 135 -20.15 -6.92 -8.11
N TYR A 136 -19.71 -5.86 -7.45
CA TYR A 136 -19.11 -5.92 -6.10
C TYR A 136 -17.82 -6.76 -5.97
N ARG A 137 -17.13 -6.99 -7.07
CA ARG A 137 -15.80 -7.60 -7.05
C ARG A 137 -14.69 -6.60 -6.73
N VAL A 138 -14.99 -5.31 -6.76
CA VAL A 138 -14.01 -4.24 -6.54
C VAL A 138 -14.37 -3.44 -5.30
N ILE A 139 -13.35 -3.20 -4.48
CA ILE A 139 -13.36 -2.23 -3.39
C ILE A 139 -12.72 -0.94 -3.89
N VAL A 140 -13.42 0.17 -3.81
CA VAL A 140 -12.83 1.50 -4.01
C VAL A 140 -12.38 2.04 -2.65
N GLN A 141 -11.08 2.17 -2.46
CA GLN A 141 -10.52 2.86 -1.30
C GLN A 141 -10.52 4.36 -1.59
N ALA A 142 -11.40 5.06 -0.90
CA ALA A 142 -11.54 6.51 -0.98
C ALA A 142 -10.48 7.15 -0.06
N ASP A 143 -9.35 7.53 -0.66
CA ASP A 143 -8.23 8.06 0.09
C ASP A 143 -8.36 9.55 0.37
N GLY A 144 -8.04 9.90 1.61
CA GLY A 144 -7.82 11.28 2.02
C GLY A 144 -6.39 11.76 1.74
N PHE A 145 -6.20 13.06 1.82
CA PHE A 145 -4.90 13.70 1.66
C PHE A 145 -4.65 14.70 2.81
N PRO A 146 -3.49 14.66 3.46
CA PRO A 146 -2.39 13.71 3.29
C PRO A 146 -2.71 12.33 3.88
N MET A 147 -2.30 11.27 3.21
CA MET A 147 -2.59 9.88 3.61
C MET A 147 -2.07 9.51 5.00
N SER A 148 -0.95 10.09 5.42
CA SER A 148 -0.34 9.86 6.74
C SER A 148 -1.01 10.61 7.89
N GLY A 149 -2.09 11.37 7.60
CA GLY A 149 -2.75 12.23 8.56
C GLY A 149 -2.13 13.63 8.67
N GLY A 150 -2.85 14.52 9.33
CA GLY A 150 -2.48 15.91 9.56
C GLY A 150 -2.60 16.31 11.03
N LYS A 151 -2.48 17.62 11.31
CA LYS A 151 -2.68 18.16 12.66
C LYS A 151 -4.17 18.30 13.02
N ASP A 152 -5.03 18.43 12.01
CA ASP A 152 -6.48 18.55 12.14
C ASP A 152 -7.14 17.26 11.67
N ASP A 153 -7.67 16.51 12.62
CA ASP A 153 -8.26 15.19 12.37
C ASP A 153 -9.51 15.27 11.46
N TYR A 154 -10.35 16.28 11.64
CA TYR A 154 -11.54 16.47 10.78
C TYR A 154 -11.14 16.83 9.36
N LYS A 155 -10.25 17.80 9.19
CA LYS A 155 -9.78 18.22 7.87
C LYS A 155 -9.12 17.09 7.10
N THR A 156 -8.34 16.25 7.79
CA THR A 156 -7.64 15.12 7.19
C THR A 156 -8.62 14.05 6.72
N THR A 157 -9.59 13.68 7.57
CA THR A 157 -10.56 12.64 7.22
C THR A 157 -11.65 13.12 6.25
N LEU A 158 -11.93 14.43 6.19
CA LEU A 158 -12.92 15.02 5.28
C LEU A 158 -12.61 14.70 3.82
N GLN A 159 -11.35 14.63 3.44
CA GLN A 159 -10.96 14.30 2.06
C GLN A 159 -11.37 12.86 1.68
N ALA A 160 -11.19 11.91 2.59
CA ALA A 160 -11.64 10.53 2.37
C ALA A 160 -13.17 10.46 2.24
N VAL A 161 -13.90 11.16 3.13
CA VAL A 161 -15.36 11.23 3.10
C VAL A 161 -15.86 11.86 1.81
N ALA A 162 -15.25 12.97 1.35
CA ALA A 162 -15.61 13.62 0.09
C ALA A 162 -15.30 12.76 -1.15
N THR A 163 -14.22 11.98 -1.13
CA THR A 163 -13.94 11.01 -2.20
C THR A 163 -14.99 9.90 -2.23
N ALA A 164 -15.37 9.39 -1.06
CA ALA A 164 -16.42 8.38 -0.93
C ALA A 164 -17.78 8.87 -1.41
N GLU A 165 -18.14 10.13 -1.15
CA GLU A 165 -19.37 10.76 -1.62
C GLU A 165 -19.48 10.74 -3.15
N ILE A 166 -18.40 11.05 -3.85
CA ILE A 166 -18.38 11.00 -5.33
C ILE A 166 -18.64 9.60 -5.83
N VAL A 167 -18.00 8.59 -5.23
CA VAL A 167 -18.17 7.18 -5.62
C VAL A 167 -19.59 6.70 -5.31
N GLN A 168 -20.14 7.04 -4.13
CA GLN A 168 -21.51 6.72 -3.73
C GLN A 168 -22.53 7.31 -4.71
N ASN A 169 -22.38 8.60 -5.07
CA ASN A 169 -23.28 9.28 -5.96
C ASN A 169 -23.25 8.73 -7.40
N ALA A 170 -22.14 8.11 -7.79
CA ALA A 170 -22.01 7.42 -9.08
C ALA A 170 -22.80 6.10 -9.16
N LYS A 171 -23.27 5.56 -8.02
CA LYS A 171 -24.06 4.31 -7.93
C LYS A 171 -23.44 3.12 -8.67
N LEU A 172 -22.12 3.02 -8.62
CA LEU A 172 -21.38 1.91 -9.21
C LEU A 172 -21.47 0.65 -8.33
N PRO A 173 -21.44 -0.55 -8.92
CA PRO A 173 -21.52 -1.80 -8.17
C PRO A 173 -20.16 -2.16 -7.52
N VAL A 174 -19.74 -1.34 -6.56
CA VAL A 174 -18.46 -1.45 -5.84
C VAL A 174 -18.67 -1.36 -4.33
N TYR A 175 -17.75 -1.92 -3.58
CA TYR A 175 -17.63 -1.61 -2.17
C TYR A 175 -16.87 -0.30 -1.98
N ILE A 176 -17.24 0.49 -0.97
CA ILE A 176 -16.57 1.75 -0.62
C ILE A 176 -15.86 1.56 0.73
N MET A 177 -14.57 1.82 0.75
CA MET A 177 -13.76 1.82 1.96
C MET A 177 -13.15 3.22 2.17
N LEU A 178 -13.34 3.80 3.36
CA LEU A 178 -12.69 5.04 3.74
C LEU A 178 -11.23 4.74 4.10
N SER A 179 -10.29 5.42 3.48
CA SER A 179 -8.87 5.17 3.63
C SER A 179 -8.07 6.49 3.63
N GLY A 180 -6.78 6.41 3.86
CA GLY A 180 -5.87 7.56 3.81
C GLY A 180 -6.27 8.73 4.74
N GLY A 181 -5.47 8.97 5.79
CA GLY A 181 -5.77 10.00 6.77
C GLY A 181 -6.91 9.68 7.74
N THR A 182 -7.39 8.45 7.76
CA THR A 182 -8.44 7.99 8.67
C THR A 182 -7.98 8.06 10.13
N ASN A 183 -8.91 8.42 11.02
CA ASN A 183 -8.69 8.63 12.45
C ASN A 183 -9.98 8.40 13.26
N SER A 184 -10.00 8.75 14.54
CA SER A 184 -11.16 8.57 15.42
C SER A 184 -12.42 9.33 14.98
N LYS A 185 -12.30 10.32 14.09
CA LYS A 185 -13.42 11.15 13.62
C LYS A 185 -13.99 10.68 12.28
N THR A 186 -13.38 9.72 11.64
CA THR A 186 -13.78 9.28 10.29
C THR A 186 -15.21 8.76 10.25
N ALA A 187 -15.58 7.84 11.14
CA ALA A 187 -16.92 7.27 11.19
C ALA A 187 -18.00 8.29 11.52
N GLU A 188 -17.72 9.18 12.47
CA GLU A 188 -18.61 10.27 12.87
C GLU A 188 -18.89 11.21 11.68
N LEU A 189 -17.83 11.66 11.01
CA LEU A 189 -17.95 12.57 9.89
C LEU A 189 -18.67 11.93 8.69
N ALA A 190 -18.34 10.69 8.36
CA ALA A 190 -19.02 9.96 7.30
C ALA A 190 -20.52 9.86 7.55
N LYS A 191 -20.92 9.52 8.80
CA LYS A 191 -22.33 9.49 9.20
C LYS A 191 -23.00 10.86 9.10
N MET A 192 -22.34 11.92 9.52
CA MET A 192 -22.87 13.30 9.42
C MET A 192 -23.10 13.72 7.96
N CYS A 193 -22.24 13.27 7.05
CA CYS A 193 -22.35 13.53 5.61
C CYS A 193 -23.28 12.54 4.89
N GLY A 194 -23.90 11.58 5.56
CA GLY A 194 -24.79 10.59 4.94
C GLY A 194 -24.07 9.61 4.00
N ILE A 195 -22.79 9.33 4.27
CA ILE A 195 -22.00 8.41 3.46
C ILE A 195 -22.20 6.98 3.93
N GLU A 196 -22.64 6.13 3.01
CA GLU A 196 -22.68 4.68 3.16
C GLU A 196 -21.32 4.09 2.75
N TYR A 197 -20.65 3.44 3.69
CA TYR A 197 -19.37 2.79 3.45
C TYR A 197 -19.37 1.37 4.01
N HIS A 198 -18.51 0.51 3.46
CA HIS A 198 -18.42 -0.91 3.82
C HIS A 198 -17.25 -1.20 4.76
N GLY A 199 -16.33 -0.26 4.90
CA GLY A 199 -15.19 -0.40 5.81
C GLY A 199 -14.38 0.87 5.97
N ILE A 200 -13.53 0.87 7.00
CA ILE A 200 -12.53 1.93 7.25
C ILE A 200 -11.17 1.28 7.39
N ALA A 201 -10.24 1.66 6.52
CA ALA A 201 -8.84 1.23 6.63
C ALA A 201 -8.13 2.08 7.69
N VAL A 202 -7.57 1.47 8.71
CA VAL A 202 -6.89 2.14 9.82
C VAL A 202 -5.41 1.76 9.81
N GLY A 203 -4.56 2.68 9.41
CA GLY A 203 -3.12 2.46 9.26
C GLY A 203 -2.28 3.11 10.36
N SER A 204 -1.74 4.30 10.08
CA SER A 204 -0.81 5.01 10.97
C SER A 204 -1.41 5.34 12.33
N TYR A 205 -2.71 5.58 12.42
CA TYR A 205 -3.42 5.84 13.66
C TYR A 205 -3.41 4.61 14.57
N ALA A 206 -3.72 3.44 14.04
CA ALA A 206 -3.67 2.19 14.80
C ALA A 206 -2.25 1.90 15.31
N ARG A 207 -1.24 2.04 14.46
CA ARG A 207 0.17 1.89 14.88
C ARG A 207 0.55 2.86 16.00
N LYS A 208 0.03 4.09 15.98
CA LYS A 208 0.29 5.09 17.03
C LYS A 208 -0.35 4.70 18.36
N ILE A 209 -1.54 4.11 18.34
CA ILE A 209 -2.23 3.63 19.55
C ILE A 209 -1.47 2.43 20.14
N VAL A 210 -1.21 1.41 19.34
CA VAL A 210 -0.57 0.16 19.80
C VAL A 210 0.90 0.38 20.18
N GLY A 211 1.60 1.29 19.50
CA GLY A 211 3.02 1.59 19.80
C GLY A 211 3.25 2.28 21.14
N LYS A 212 2.19 2.76 21.78
CA LYS A 212 2.22 3.26 23.17
C LYS A 212 1.97 2.16 24.22
N SER A 213 1.42 1.04 23.80
CA SER A 213 1.25 -0.16 24.60
C SER A 213 2.60 -0.91 24.49
N ASN A 214 3.27 -1.16 25.63
CA ASN A 214 4.46 -2.01 25.68
C ASN A 214 4.09 -3.47 25.32
N PHE A 215 3.70 -3.70 24.09
CA PHE A 215 3.78 -5.04 23.51
C PHE A 215 5.27 -5.27 23.28
N GLY A 216 5.84 -6.19 24.09
CA GLY A 216 7.20 -6.64 23.91
C GLY A 216 7.48 -7.02 22.47
N ASN A 217 8.73 -7.11 22.11
CA ASN A 217 9.30 -7.34 20.78
C ASN A 217 8.85 -8.63 20.05
N ASP A 218 7.65 -9.13 20.31
CA ASP A 218 7.09 -10.40 19.82
C ASP A 218 6.06 -10.14 18.69
N PHE A 219 6.53 -9.51 17.59
CA PHE A 219 5.91 -9.73 16.30
C PHE A 219 6.86 -10.55 15.42
N PRO A 220 6.35 -11.66 14.86
CA PRO A 220 7.13 -12.54 14.00
C PRO A 220 7.65 -11.86 12.73
#